data_caf0c051b27334b38f742815e5032c33
#
_entry.id   caf0c051b27334b38f742815e5032c33
#
_cell.length_a   1.000
_cell.length_b   1.000
_cell.length_c   1.000
_cell.angle_alpha   90.00
_cell.angle_beta   90.00
_cell.angle_gamma   90.00
#
_symmetry.space_group_name_H-M   'P 1'
#
loop_
_entity.id
_entity.type
_entity.pdbx_description
1 polymer ?
#
loop_
_entity_poly.entity_id
_entity_poly.type
_entity_poly.pdbx_seq_one_letter_code
_entity_poly.pdbx_strand_id
1 'polypeptide(L)'
;MQTPTHAPTYLAAELRLPTNWLDYTILAIYFLVVLGIGFAARRSVKTSLDFFLSGRSLPAWITGLAFISANLAATEILGMAANSAQYGAYTVHWYWIGAIPAMVFLGLVMMPFYYGSKVRSVPEFLLLRFDRAAHLLSSILFAFAAILIAGVNLYALAIVVEALLGWPQWVAIVVAGAFVLAYITLGGLSSAIYNEVLQFFVILAALIPITVLGLKKVGGWNGLTDKLTAAHGQNFTTAWGGTGIGSTNPLGANWLTIVLGLGFVLSFGYWTTNFAEVQRALSAKNLSAGQRTPLIAAYPKIFIVFLVMIPGLVAAAIVPNFGTAGSGYQYNDAIPYLMQELLPNGVLGIAVTGLLAAFMAGMAANVSSFNTVFTTDIWEKYVVPGREDQYYVRFGRWITVIGVLASIGTAFLASSFSNIMSYLQTLFSFFNVPMFVVFIVGMFWKRASAKSGFWGLLAGTVTAMVNYFVFYKKGIISIPSDQGANFVSAIAGFVAGAIVMFTVSLFTKPKPTEELQGLVYGTRSPGMAEPPAPGDDAWYRKPALLGWGAVVLAAACYIPFSF
;
A
#
# COMPACT_ATOMS: atom_id res chain seq x y z
N MET A 1 -33.82 -13.61 -15.21
CA MET A 1 -32.64 -14.40 -15.59
C MET A 1 -31.89 -13.60 -16.66
N GLN A 2 -30.96 -12.75 -16.24
CA GLN A 2 -30.01 -12.14 -17.16
C GLN A 2 -28.81 -13.07 -17.26
N THR A 3 -28.50 -13.49 -18.46
CA THR A 3 -27.31 -14.25 -18.82
C THR A 3 -26.04 -13.56 -18.30
N PRO A 4 -25.00 -14.31 -17.86
CA PRO A 4 -23.75 -13.70 -17.46
C PRO A 4 -23.21 -12.91 -18.67
N THR A 5 -23.08 -11.61 -18.49
CA THR A 5 -22.41 -10.74 -19.43
C THR A 5 -20.97 -11.23 -19.57
N HIS A 6 -20.64 -11.76 -20.73
CA HIS A 6 -19.28 -12.02 -21.15
C HIS A 6 -18.43 -10.78 -20.83
N ALA A 7 -17.28 -10.98 -20.17
CA ALA A 7 -16.29 -9.94 -20.04
C ALA A 7 -16.07 -9.32 -21.44
N PRO A 8 -16.07 -7.99 -21.58
CA PRO A 8 -15.88 -7.37 -22.87
C PRO A 8 -14.53 -7.85 -23.44
N THR A 9 -14.57 -8.46 -24.62
CA THR A 9 -13.36 -8.84 -25.33
C THR A 9 -12.73 -7.54 -25.81
N TYR A 10 -11.77 -7.03 -25.02
CA TYR A 10 -10.90 -5.96 -25.51
C TYR A 10 -10.12 -6.53 -26.68
N LEU A 11 -10.28 -5.95 -27.86
CA LEU A 11 -9.30 -6.09 -28.93
C LEU A 11 -8.06 -5.37 -28.42
N ALA A 12 -7.19 -6.10 -27.71
CA ALA A 12 -5.99 -5.55 -27.12
C ALA A 12 -5.16 -4.92 -28.26
N ALA A 13 -5.05 -3.60 -28.24
CA ALA A 13 -4.00 -2.95 -28.99
C ALA A 13 -2.69 -3.59 -28.52
N GLU A 14 -1.88 -4.14 -29.43
CA GLU A 14 -0.60 -4.75 -29.06
C GLU A 14 0.31 -3.63 -28.53
N LEU A 15 0.31 -3.45 -27.19
CA LEU A 15 1.25 -2.58 -26.51
C LEU A 15 2.64 -3.22 -26.61
N ARG A 16 3.44 -2.75 -27.55
CA ARG A 16 4.85 -3.13 -27.66
C ARG A 16 5.74 -1.93 -27.50
N LEU A 17 6.59 -1.97 -26.48
CA LEU A 17 7.57 -0.91 -26.23
C LEU A 17 8.68 -0.99 -27.29
N PRO A 18 9.02 0.12 -27.99
CA PRO A 18 10.04 0.17 -29.04
C PRO A 18 11.45 0.22 -28.43
N THR A 19 11.84 -0.83 -27.70
CA THR A 19 13.11 -0.92 -26.99
C THR A 19 14.28 -1.32 -27.89
N ASN A 20 15.48 -0.87 -27.53
CA ASN A 20 16.73 -1.19 -28.20
C ASN A 20 17.78 -1.75 -27.22
N TRP A 21 19.00 -2.01 -27.70
CA TRP A 21 20.09 -2.55 -26.89
C TRP A 21 20.48 -1.66 -25.70
N LEU A 22 20.33 -0.34 -25.81
CA LEU A 22 20.64 0.61 -24.72
C LEU A 22 19.67 0.42 -23.56
N ASP A 23 18.37 0.27 -23.86
CA ASP A 23 17.32 0.06 -22.85
C ASP A 23 17.56 -1.25 -22.07
N TYR A 24 17.89 -2.34 -22.79
CA TYR A 24 18.25 -3.61 -22.15
C TYR A 24 19.55 -3.54 -21.33
N THR A 25 20.51 -2.73 -21.77
CA THR A 25 21.76 -2.53 -21.01
C THR A 25 21.50 -1.83 -19.68
N ILE A 26 20.68 -0.77 -19.68
CA ILE A 26 20.28 -0.06 -18.46
C ILE A 26 19.59 -1.04 -17.49
N LEU A 27 18.65 -1.83 -18.01
CA LEU A 27 17.93 -2.83 -17.23
C LEU A 27 18.88 -3.90 -16.63
N ALA A 28 19.83 -4.41 -17.43
CA ALA A 28 20.79 -5.39 -16.97
C ALA A 28 21.71 -4.84 -15.87
N ILE A 29 22.20 -3.60 -16.01
CA ILE A 29 23.01 -2.93 -14.98
C ILE A 29 22.21 -2.82 -13.67
N TYR A 30 20.96 -2.38 -13.74
CA TYR A 30 20.10 -2.29 -12.57
C TYR A 30 19.96 -3.63 -11.84
N PHE A 31 19.66 -4.70 -12.58
CA PHE A 31 19.52 -6.04 -11.98
C PHE A 31 20.81 -6.53 -11.34
N LEU A 32 21.96 -6.29 -11.95
CA LEU A 32 23.26 -6.64 -11.37
C LEU A 32 23.51 -5.90 -10.05
N VAL A 33 23.15 -4.60 -9.99
CA VAL A 33 23.29 -3.80 -8.76
C VAL A 33 22.37 -4.33 -7.66
N VAL A 34 21.09 -4.61 -7.96
CA VAL A 34 20.11 -5.16 -7.00
C VAL A 34 20.56 -6.51 -6.45
N LEU A 35 21.02 -7.42 -7.31
CA LEU A 35 21.55 -8.71 -6.88
C LEU A 35 22.83 -8.55 -6.04
N GLY A 36 23.70 -7.60 -6.42
CA GLY A 36 24.91 -7.27 -5.67
C GLY A 36 24.61 -6.77 -4.25
N ILE A 37 23.64 -5.88 -4.08
CA ILE A 37 23.17 -5.41 -2.77
C ILE A 37 22.60 -6.58 -1.96
N GLY A 38 21.76 -7.42 -2.57
CA GLY A 38 21.17 -8.60 -1.93
C GLY A 38 22.24 -9.56 -1.42
N PHE A 39 23.26 -9.82 -2.23
CA PHE A 39 24.35 -10.70 -1.87
C PHE A 39 25.25 -10.11 -0.76
N ALA A 40 25.53 -8.80 -0.80
CA ALA A 40 26.30 -8.11 0.24
C ALA A 40 25.54 -8.13 1.59
N ALA A 41 24.25 -7.86 1.58
CA ALA A 41 23.41 -7.85 2.78
C ALA A 41 23.29 -9.21 3.47
N ARG A 42 23.49 -10.32 2.75
CA ARG A 42 23.47 -11.68 3.32
C ARG A 42 24.41 -11.85 4.51
N ARG A 43 25.54 -11.15 4.52
CA ARG A 43 26.57 -11.26 5.56
C ARG A 43 26.16 -10.63 6.90
N SER A 44 25.17 -9.73 6.90
CA SER A 44 24.68 -9.06 8.11
C SER A 44 23.63 -9.84 8.89
N VAL A 45 23.08 -10.91 8.32
CA VAL A 45 22.02 -11.72 8.94
C VAL A 45 22.62 -12.82 9.82
N LYS A 46 22.54 -12.63 11.15
CA LYS A 46 23.03 -13.60 12.15
C LYS A 46 21.90 -14.16 13.01
N THR A 47 20.91 -13.35 13.33
CA THR A 47 19.77 -13.69 14.21
C THR A 47 18.43 -13.59 13.48
N SER A 48 17.36 -14.09 14.12
CA SER A 48 16.00 -13.90 13.61
C SER A 48 15.61 -12.41 13.59
N LEU A 49 16.06 -11.63 14.57
CA LEU A 49 15.83 -10.19 14.59
C LEU A 49 16.50 -9.47 13.41
N ASP A 50 17.70 -9.88 13.02
CA ASP A 50 18.39 -9.34 11.84
C ASP A 50 17.62 -9.68 10.56
N PHE A 51 17.13 -10.91 10.45
CA PHE A 51 16.42 -11.38 9.27
C PHE A 51 15.06 -10.71 9.08
N PHE A 52 14.27 -10.58 10.17
CA PHE A 52 12.89 -10.08 10.10
C PHE A 52 12.75 -8.58 10.35
N LEU A 53 13.67 -7.93 11.10
CA LEU A 53 13.61 -6.52 11.47
C LEU A 53 14.94 -5.76 11.33
N SER A 54 15.88 -6.27 10.55
CA SER A 54 17.20 -5.63 10.32
C SER A 54 17.94 -5.25 11.61
N GLY A 55 17.78 -6.07 12.68
CA GLY A 55 18.38 -5.83 13.98
C GLY A 55 17.92 -4.54 14.67
N ARG A 56 16.90 -3.85 14.19
CA ARG A 56 16.47 -2.51 14.68
C ARG A 56 17.63 -1.52 14.74
N SER A 57 18.40 -1.41 13.68
CA SER A 57 19.65 -0.63 13.66
C SER A 57 19.66 0.53 12.68
N LEU A 58 18.59 0.70 11.87
CA LEU A 58 18.60 1.59 10.74
C LEU A 58 18.24 3.04 11.11
N PRO A 59 18.89 4.04 10.49
CA PRO A 59 18.56 5.45 10.69
C PRO A 59 17.25 5.82 9.99
N ALA A 60 16.55 6.84 10.53
CA ALA A 60 15.21 7.27 10.06
C ALA A 60 15.14 7.61 8.56
N TRP A 61 16.21 8.16 7.96
CA TRP A 61 16.18 8.52 6.54
C TRP A 61 16.19 7.28 5.63
N ILE A 62 16.94 6.22 6.00
CA ILE A 62 16.93 4.94 5.27
C ILE A 62 15.56 4.28 5.39
N THR A 63 15.05 4.16 6.61
CA THR A 63 13.74 3.54 6.83
C THR A 63 12.61 4.37 6.21
N GLY A 64 12.71 5.70 6.20
CA GLY A 64 11.74 6.60 5.56
C GLY A 64 11.72 6.49 4.04
N LEU A 65 12.88 6.43 3.38
CA LEU A 65 12.96 6.20 1.94
C LEU A 65 12.52 4.78 1.56
N ALA A 66 12.88 3.79 2.36
CA ALA A 66 12.40 2.41 2.14
C ALA A 66 10.88 2.31 2.34
N PHE A 67 10.33 2.96 3.37
CA PHE A 67 8.89 3.01 3.63
C PHE A 67 8.11 3.56 2.43
N ILE A 68 8.54 4.69 1.86
CA ILE A 68 7.86 5.25 0.69
C ILE A 68 8.11 4.43 -0.58
N SER A 69 9.29 3.86 -0.76
CA SER A 69 9.61 3.02 -1.92
C SER A 69 8.79 1.73 -1.93
N ALA A 70 8.63 1.07 -0.78
CA ALA A 70 7.79 -0.12 -0.65
C ALA A 70 6.33 0.18 -1.02
N ASN A 71 5.85 1.38 -0.69
CA ASN A 71 4.51 1.84 -1.07
C ASN A 71 4.42 2.25 -2.54
N LEU A 72 5.49 2.78 -3.16
CA LEU A 72 5.56 3.10 -4.58
C LEU A 72 5.64 1.84 -5.45
N ALA A 73 4.76 0.90 -5.21
CA ALA A 73 4.64 -0.36 -5.92
C ALA A 73 3.74 -0.22 -7.17
N ALA A 74 3.46 -1.34 -7.80
CA ALA A 74 2.54 -1.41 -8.93
C ALA A 74 1.18 -0.77 -8.65
N THR A 75 0.71 -0.97 -7.44
CA THR A 75 -0.54 -0.45 -6.91
C THR A 75 -0.59 1.08 -6.96
N GLU A 76 0.51 1.70 -6.61
CA GLU A 76 0.64 3.15 -6.63
C GLU A 76 0.81 3.67 -8.06
N ILE A 77 1.69 3.07 -8.84
CA ILE A 77 2.05 3.62 -10.15
C ILE A 77 0.95 3.31 -11.18
N LEU A 78 0.69 2.04 -11.44
CA LEU A 78 -0.34 1.66 -12.42
C LEU A 78 -1.74 1.88 -11.88
N GLY A 79 -1.99 1.51 -10.61
CA GLY A 79 -3.31 1.62 -10.00
C GLY A 79 -3.77 3.06 -9.84
N MET A 80 -2.92 4.00 -9.45
CA MET A 80 -3.30 5.41 -9.31
C MET A 80 -3.37 6.13 -10.65
N ALA A 81 -2.53 5.75 -11.63
CA ALA A 81 -2.70 6.24 -13.01
C ALA A 81 -4.03 5.75 -13.61
N ALA A 82 -4.37 4.47 -13.44
CA ALA A 82 -5.66 3.92 -13.83
C ALA A 82 -6.83 4.65 -13.14
N ASN A 83 -6.68 4.90 -11.83
CA ASN A 83 -7.69 5.60 -11.03
C ASN A 83 -7.91 7.03 -11.53
N SER A 84 -6.85 7.76 -11.87
CA SER A 84 -6.97 9.12 -12.40
C SER A 84 -7.50 9.15 -13.83
N ALA A 85 -7.17 8.18 -14.66
CA ALA A 85 -7.75 8.04 -15.99
C ALA A 85 -9.26 7.75 -15.93
N GLN A 86 -9.71 7.02 -14.91
CA GLN A 86 -11.12 6.64 -14.72
C GLN A 86 -11.93 7.70 -13.97
N TYR A 87 -11.36 8.31 -12.94
CA TYR A 87 -12.08 9.18 -12.00
C TYR A 87 -11.59 10.63 -11.96
N GLY A 88 -10.53 10.96 -12.71
CA GLY A 88 -10.03 12.32 -12.78
C GLY A 88 -9.31 12.80 -11.53
N ALA A 89 -9.48 14.09 -11.24
CA ALA A 89 -8.81 14.79 -10.14
C ALA A 89 -9.20 14.30 -8.74
N TYR A 90 -10.31 13.55 -8.58
CA TYR A 90 -10.65 12.93 -7.28
C TYR A 90 -9.52 12.04 -6.73
N THR A 91 -8.62 11.58 -7.58
CA THR A 91 -7.46 10.76 -7.21
C THR A 91 -6.55 11.42 -6.18
N VAL A 92 -6.51 12.76 -6.07
CA VAL A 92 -5.72 13.48 -5.05
C VAL A 92 -6.15 13.14 -3.62
N HIS A 93 -7.40 12.71 -3.41
CA HIS A 93 -7.93 12.39 -2.08
C HIS A 93 -7.23 11.21 -1.43
N TRP A 94 -6.74 10.22 -2.20
CA TRP A 94 -5.96 9.09 -1.67
C TRP A 94 -4.67 9.55 -0.98
N TYR A 95 -4.13 10.71 -1.40
CA TYR A 95 -2.89 11.29 -0.88
C TYR A 95 -3.15 12.28 0.25
N TRP A 96 -3.83 13.37 -0.05
CA TRP A 96 -3.81 14.54 0.83
C TRP A 96 -4.76 14.48 2.01
N ILE A 97 -5.93 13.86 1.88
CA ILE A 97 -6.79 13.56 3.05
C ILE A 97 -6.66 12.13 3.52
N GLY A 98 -6.18 11.22 2.66
CA GLY A 98 -5.98 9.83 3.00
C GLY A 98 -4.60 9.58 3.61
N ALA A 99 -3.57 9.46 2.76
CA ALA A 99 -2.25 9.00 3.18
C ALA A 99 -1.57 9.92 4.19
N ILE A 100 -1.52 11.24 3.93
CA ILE A 100 -0.72 12.15 4.75
C ILE A 100 -1.19 12.22 6.20
N PRO A 101 -2.48 12.45 6.52
CA PRO A 101 -2.95 12.42 7.90
C PRO A 101 -2.75 11.06 8.58
N ALA A 102 -2.94 9.97 7.84
CA ALA A 102 -2.74 8.61 8.35
C ALA A 102 -1.27 8.31 8.67
N MET A 103 -0.32 8.73 7.81
CA MET A 103 1.12 8.60 8.06
C MET A 103 1.57 9.43 9.26
N VAL A 104 1.02 10.64 9.41
CA VAL A 104 1.28 11.49 10.58
C VAL A 104 0.73 10.83 11.85
N PHE A 105 -0.47 10.28 11.79
CA PHE A 105 -1.06 9.53 12.90
C PHE A 105 -0.23 8.29 13.26
N LEU A 106 0.23 7.53 12.26
CA LEU A 106 1.16 6.42 12.50
C LEU A 106 2.40 6.89 13.26
N GLY A 107 3.08 7.94 12.78
CA GLY A 107 4.32 8.43 13.37
C GLY A 107 4.14 8.99 14.79
N LEU A 108 3.14 9.84 14.98
CA LEU A 108 2.96 10.55 16.25
C LEU A 108 2.21 9.75 17.31
N VAL A 109 1.24 8.94 16.91
CA VAL A 109 0.32 8.28 17.84
C VAL A 109 0.59 6.78 17.95
N MET A 110 0.73 6.05 16.85
CA MET A 110 0.80 4.59 16.89
C MET A 110 2.23 4.05 17.11
N MET A 111 3.25 4.69 16.54
CA MET A 111 4.64 4.22 16.70
C MET A 111 5.11 4.16 18.16
N PRO A 112 4.74 5.10 19.07
CA PRO A 112 5.01 4.94 20.50
C PRO A 112 4.51 3.62 21.08
N PHE A 113 3.33 3.15 20.67
CA PHE A 113 2.79 1.86 21.12
C PHE A 113 3.53 0.68 20.50
N TYR A 114 3.68 0.66 19.16
CA TYR A 114 4.33 -0.43 18.46
C TYR A 114 5.81 -0.59 18.85
N TYR A 115 6.55 0.51 18.80
CA TYR A 115 7.97 0.50 19.11
C TYR A 115 8.21 0.33 20.63
N GLY A 116 7.42 1.01 21.47
CA GLY A 116 7.52 0.95 22.92
C GLY A 116 7.21 -0.42 23.51
N SER A 117 6.26 -1.16 22.93
CA SER A 117 5.95 -2.55 23.32
C SER A 117 6.91 -3.58 22.72
N LYS A 118 7.87 -3.14 21.87
CA LYS A 118 8.90 -3.98 21.23
C LYS A 118 8.34 -5.17 20.42
N VAL A 119 7.13 -5.03 19.88
CA VAL A 119 6.51 -6.05 19.05
C VAL A 119 7.29 -6.26 17.75
N ARG A 120 7.29 -7.49 17.25
CA ARG A 120 7.95 -7.87 15.98
C ARG A 120 7.04 -7.67 14.77
N SER A 121 5.72 -7.62 15.01
CA SER A 121 4.70 -7.46 13.99
C SER A 121 3.53 -6.61 14.50
N VAL A 122 2.69 -6.12 13.59
CA VAL A 122 1.45 -5.43 13.94
C VAL A 122 0.46 -6.39 14.64
N PRO A 123 0.21 -7.63 14.16
CA PRO A 123 -0.63 -8.59 14.87
C PRO A 123 -0.17 -8.89 16.30
N GLU A 124 1.13 -8.94 16.57
CA GLU A 124 1.65 -9.22 17.90
C GLU A 124 1.20 -8.19 18.96
N PHE A 125 0.96 -6.94 18.57
CA PHE A 125 0.37 -5.95 19.46
C PHE A 125 -1.01 -6.40 19.96
N LEU A 126 -1.81 -7.04 19.10
CA LEU A 126 -3.13 -7.56 19.50
C LEU A 126 -3.03 -8.71 20.49
N LEU A 127 -1.95 -9.51 20.45
CA LEU A 127 -1.68 -10.51 21.47
C LEU A 127 -1.49 -9.89 22.86
N LEU A 128 -0.70 -8.81 22.91
CA LEU A 128 -0.43 -8.10 24.16
C LEU A 128 -1.69 -7.39 24.68
N ARG A 129 -2.41 -6.71 23.78
CA ARG A 129 -3.56 -5.90 24.14
C ARG A 129 -4.83 -6.70 24.42
N PHE A 130 -5.06 -7.76 23.66
CA PHE A 130 -6.27 -8.58 23.72
C PHE A 130 -5.94 -10.03 24.16
N ASP A 131 -6.05 -10.98 23.24
CA ASP A 131 -5.80 -12.40 23.52
C ASP A 131 -5.22 -13.14 22.31
N ARG A 132 -5.01 -14.45 22.52
CA ARG A 132 -4.49 -15.35 21.47
C ARG A 132 -5.43 -15.47 20.27
N ALA A 133 -6.74 -15.41 20.48
CA ALA A 133 -7.72 -15.57 19.41
C ALA A 133 -7.71 -14.35 18.47
N ALA A 134 -7.69 -13.12 19.03
CA ALA A 134 -7.56 -11.89 18.27
C ALA A 134 -6.24 -11.86 17.49
N HIS A 135 -5.12 -12.25 18.12
CA HIS A 135 -3.82 -12.34 17.49
C HIS A 135 -3.80 -13.33 16.31
N LEU A 136 -4.27 -14.57 16.53
CA LEU A 136 -4.24 -15.60 15.49
C LEU A 136 -5.12 -15.21 14.30
N LEU A 137 -6.33 -14.70 14.55
CA LEU A 137 -7.22 -14.23 13.49
C LEU A 137 -6.57 -13.10 12.69
N SER A 138 -6.00 -12.08 13.35
CA SER A 138 -5.34 -10.97 12.67
C SER A 138 -4.10 -11.41 11.88
N SER A 139 -3.32 -12.35 12.41
CA SER A 139 -2.14 -12.89 11.73
C SER A 139 -2.53 -13.67 10.46
N ILE A 140 -3.61 -14.46 10.50
CA ILE A 140 -4.12 -15.19 9.34
C ILE A 140 -4.66 -14.21 8.29
N LEU A 141 -5.49 -13.24 8.68
CA LEU A 141 -6.05 -12.24 7.77
C LEU A 141 -4.96 -11.41 7.10
N PHE A 142 -3.95 -10.99 7.88
CA PHE A 142 -2.82 -10.24 7.34
C PHE A 142 -1.98 -11.09 6.38
N ALA A 143 -1.63 -12.33 6.74
CA ALA A 143 -0.86 -13.22 5.90
C ALA A 143 -1.57 -13.48 4.55
N PHE A 144 -2.88 -13.68 4.59
CA PHE A 144 -3.69 -13.85 3.38
C PHE A 144 -3.72 -12.57 2.53
N ALA A 145 -3.97 -11.41 3.13
CA ALA A 145 -3.95 -10.13 2.44
C ALA A 145 -2.60 -9.83 1.77
N ALA A 146 -1.49 -10.07 2.48
CA ALA A 146 -0.14 -9.84 1.98
C ALA A 146 0.18 -10.65 0.72
N ILE A 147 -0.27 -11.92 0.66
CA ILE A 147 -0.11 -12.77 -0.54
C ILE A 147 -0.96 -12.27 -1.70
N LEU A 148 -2.21 -11.85 -1.45
CA LEU A 148 -3.05 -11.27 -2.50
C LEU A 148 -2.45 -9.99 -3.07
N ILE A 149 -1.92 -9.10 -2.22
CA ILE A 149 -1.27 -7.84 -2.65
C ILE A 149 0.06 -8.13 -3.37
N ALA A 150 0.84 -9.12 -2.92
CA ALA A 150 2.04 -9.56 -3.63
C ALA A 150 1.72 -10.07 -5.04
N GLY A 151 0.61 -10.80 -5.21
CA GLY A 151 0.11 -11.24 -6.51
C GLY A 151 -0.26 -10.08 -7.43
N VAL A 152 -0.85 -9.00 -6.89
CA VAL A 152 -1.12 -7.78 -7.67
C VAL A 152 0.16 -7.16 -8.21
N ASN A 153 1.19 -7.05 -7.38
CA ASN A 153 2.48 -6.51 -7.82
C ASN A 153 3.12 -7.38 -8.91
N LEU A 154 2.98 -8.70 -8.78
CA LEU A 154 3.49 -9.63 -9.77
C LEU A 154 2.70 -9.57 -11.10
N TYR A 155 1.37 -9.41 -11.03
CA TYR A 155 0.54 -9.17 -12.20
C TYR A 155 0.91 -7.87 -12.94
N ALA A 156 1.10 -6.78 -12.21
CA ALA A 156 1.50 -5.51 -12.78
C ALA A 156 2.90 -5.57 -13.40
N LEU A 157 3.84 -6.30 -12.77
CA LEU A 157 5.14 -6.59 -13.36
C LEU A 157 4.99 -7.34 -14.69
N ALA A 158 4.08 -8.32 -14.74
CA ALA A 158 3.83 -9.09 -15.95
C ALA A 158 3.28 -8.24 -17.11
N ILE A 159 2.41 -7.25 -16.84
CA ILE A 159 1.94 -6.29 -17.85
C ILE A 159 3.12 -5.58 -18.52
N VAL A 160 4.10 -5.11 -17.73
CA VAL A 160 5.27 -4.41 -18.27
C VAL A 160 6.19 -5.37 -19.04
N VAL A 161 6.41 -6.57 -18.54
CA VAL A 161 7.24 -7.59 -19.22
C VAL A 161 6.57 -8.06 -20.53
N GLU A 162 5.26 -8.21 -20.54
CA GLU A 162 4.49 -8.51 -21.75
C GLU A 162 4.64 -7.39 -22.79
N ALA A 163 4.47 -6.13 -22.39
CA ALA A 163 4.67 -4.98 -23.27
C ALA A 163 6.11 -4.84 -23.76
N LEU A 164 7.11 -5.21 -22.93
CA LEU A 164 8.54 -5.12 -23.25
C LEU A 164 9.02 -6.23 -24.19
N LEU A 165 8.64 -7.49 -23.92
CA LEU A 165 9.18 -8.67 -24.56
C LEU A 165 8.17 -9.38 -25.48
N GLY A 166 6.89 -9.01 -25.42
CA GLY A 166 5.82 -9.70 -26.12
C GLY A 166 5.58 -11.13 -25.62
N TRP A 167 5.98 -11.42 -24.38
CA TRP A 167 5.77 -12.74 -23.77
C TRP A 167 4.32 -12.91 -23.33
N PRO A 168 3.76 -14.13 -23.41
CA PRO A 168 2.48 -14.41 -22.79
C PRO A 168 2.50 -14.04 -21.29
N GLN A 169 1.42 -13.44 -20.80
CA GLN A 169 1.31 -12.93 -19.42
C GLN A 169 1.70 -13.98 -18.36
N TRP A 170 1.31 -15.24 -18.53
CA TRP A 170 1.65 -16.31 -17.60
C TRP A 170 3.16 -16.57 -17.52
N VAL A 171 3.89 -16.47 -18.65
CA VAL A 171 5.36 -16.59 -18.67
C VAL A 171 5.98 -15.42 -17.92
N ALA A 172 5.50 -14.21 -18.19
CA ALA A 172 5.96 -13.00 -17.52
C ALA A 172 5.77 -13.08 -15.99
N ILE A 173 4.61 -13.56 -15.53
CA ILE A 173 4.32 -13.78 -14.09
C ILE A 173 5.32 -14.77 -13.47
N VAL A 174 5.56 -15.91 -14.10
CA VAL A 174 6.44 -16.97 -13.56
C VAL A 174 7.89 -16.49 -13.52
N VAL A 175 8.38 -15.89 -14.61
CA VAL A 175 9.77 -15.40 -14.69
C VAL A 175 10.02 -14.27 -13.68
N ALA A 176 9.09 -13.34 -13.58
CA ALA A 176 9.17 -12.25 -12.61
C ALA A 176 9.18 -12.79 -11.16
N GLY A 177 8.33 -13.76 -10.86
CA GLY A 177 8.31 -14.43 -9.55
C GLY A 177 9.64 -15.12 -9.23
N ALA A 178 10.21 -15.85 -10.18
CA ALA A 178 11.52 -16.52 -10.02
C ALA A 178 12.65 -15.51 -9.76
N PHE A 179 12.64 -14.37 -10.46
CA PHE A 179 13.64 -13.33 -10.26
C PHE A 179 13.53 -12.69 -8.87
N VAL A 180 12.32 -12.34 -8.45
CA VAL A 180 12.08 -11.77 -7.10
C VAL A 180 12.51 -12.75 -6.02
N LEU A 181 12.21 -14.04 -6.19
CA LEU A 181 12.62 -15.10 -5.26
C LEU A 181 14.13 -15.14 -5.08
N ALA A 182 14.89 -14.97 -6.16
CA ALA A 182 16.34 -15.09 -6.14
C ALA A 182 17.02 -14.08 -5.19
N TYR A 183 16.55 -12.84 -5.10
CA TYR A 183 17.21 -11.84 -4.25
C TYR A 183 16.62 -11.72 -2.83
N ILE A 184 15.32 -11.99 -2.64
CA ILE A 184 14.69 -11.87 -1.31
C ILE A 184 15.14 -12.99 -0.37
N THR A 185 15.26 -14.23 -0.87
CA THR A 185 15.57 -15.40 -0.05
C THR A 185 16.93 -15.30 0.65
N LEU A 186 17.87 -14.56 0.08
CA LEU A 186 19.27 -14.52 0.54
C LEU A 186 19.51 -13.51 1.66
N GLY A 187 18.98 -12.31 1.59
CA GLY A 187 19.39 -11.17 2.42
C GLY A 187 18.39 -10.71 3.48
N GLY A 188 17.20 -11.33 3.55
CA GLY A 188 16.15 -10.93 4.50
C GLY A 188 15.71 -9.47 4.32
N LEU A 189 15.16 -8.86 5.39
CA LEU A 189 14.63 -7.50 5.36
C LEU A 189 15.72 -6.43 5.09
N SER A 190 16.95 -6.62 5.56
CA SER A 190 18.02 -5.65 5.31
C SER A 190 18.31 -5.50 3.81
N SER A 191 18.33 -6.61 3.07
CA SER A 191 18.48 -6.58 1.61
C SER A 191 17.33 -5.82 0.93
N ALA A 192 16.11 -6.07 1.38
CA ALA A 192 14.93 -5.37 0.85
C ALA A 192 15.04 -3.85 1.10
N ILE A 193 15.32 -3.41 2.32
CA ILE A 193 15.39 -1.99 2.70
C ILE A 193 16.47 -1.24 1.91
N TYR A 194 17.68 -1.79 1.76
CA TYR A 194 18.73 -1.11 0.99
C TYR A 194 18.40 -1.04 -0.52
N ASN A 195 17.80 -2.10 -1.07
CA ASN A 195 17.31 -2.06 -2.44
C ASN A 195 16.18 -1.04 -2.61
N GLU A 196 15.24 -0.96 -1.67
CA GLU A 196 14.15 0.01 -1.68
C GLU A 196 14.63 1.45 -1.69
N VAL A 197 15.73 1.78 -0.98
CA VAL A 197 16.33 3.11 -1.03
C VAL A 197 16.85 3.44 -2.44
N LEU A 198 17.54 2.51 -3.10
CA LEU A 198 17.97 2.68 -4.49
C LEU A 198 16.75 2.81 -5.42
N GLN A 199 15.78 1.93 -5.25
CA GLN A 199 14.55 1.87 -6.06
C GLN A 199 13.78 3.17 -6.01
N PHE A 200 13.72 3.85 -4.87
CA PHE A 200 13.06 5.16 -4.75
C PHE A 200 13.57 6.16 -5.80
N PHE A 201 14.87 6.30 -5.95
CA PHE A 201 15.46 7.22 -6.93
C PHE A 201 15.26 6.77 -8.37
N VAL A 202 15.34 5.47 -8.63
CA VAL A 202 15.11 4.89 -9.96
C VAL A 202 13.65 5.06 -10.40
N ILE A 203 12.69 4.90 -9.48
CA ILE A 203 11.27 5.14 -9.72
C ILE A 203 11.00 6.61 -10.07
N LEU A 204 11.59 7.56 -9.33
CA LEU A 204 11.44 8.97 -9.65
C LEU A 204 12.04 9.31 -11.02
N ALA A 205 13.22 8.77 -11.36
CA ALA A 205 13.84 8.95 -12.67
C ALA A 205 12.99 8.39 -13.82
N ALA A 206 12.17 7.37 -13.54
CA ALA A 206 11.23 6.80 -14.50
C ALA A 206 9.96 7.67 -14.70
N LEU A 207 9.36 8.13 -13.60
CA LEU A 207 8.06 8.80 -13.64
C LEU A 207 8.14 10.27 -14.09
N ILE A 208 9.23 10.98 -13.76
CA ILE A 208 9.40 12.39 -14.12
C ILE A 208 9.35 12.61 -15.63
N PRO A 209 10.10 11.88 -16.49
CA PRO A 209 10.02 12.06 -17.94
C PRO A 209 8.63 11.79 -18.50
N ILE A 210 7.94 10.72 -18.05
CA ILE A 210 6.58 10.38 -18.49
C ILE A 210 5.63 11.55 -18.22
N THR A 211 5.68 12.11 -17.01
CA THR A 211 4.84 13.23 -16.59
C THR A 211 5.14 14.50 -17.39
N VAL A 212 6.41 14.87 -17.52
CA VAL A 212 6.83 16.11 -18.21
C VAL A 212 6.53 16.04 -19.71
N LEU A 213 6.86 14.94 -20.37
CA LEU A 213 6.60 14.78 -21.80
C LEU A 213 5.10 14.63 -22.07
N GLY A 214 4.36 13.96 -21.20
CA GLY A 214 2.91 13.89 -21.25
C GLY A 214 2.24 15.27 -21.18
N LEU A 215 2.64 16.09 -20.22
CA LEU A 215 2.15 17.47 -20.12
C LEU A 215 2.49 18.31 -21.36
N LYS A 216 3.70 18.20 -21.88
CA LYS A 216 4.08 18.90 -23.13
C LYS A 216 3.20 18.49 -24.30
N LYS A 217 2.89 17.20 -24.45
CA LYS A 217 2.06 16.65 -25.55
C LYS A 217 0.64 17.22 -25.55
N VAL A 218 0.07 17.48 -24.38
CA VAL A 218 -1.31 18.00 -24.27
C VAL A 218 -1.43 19.52 -24.22
N GLY A 219 -0.30 20.26 -24.20
CA GLY A 219 -0.28 21.72 -24.14
C GLY A 219 -0.14 22.30 -22.73
N GLY A 220 0.53 21.57 -21.83
CA GLY A 220 0.69 21.93 -20.42
C GLY A 220 -0.56 21.67 -19.58
N TRP A 221 -0.60 22.28 -18.39
CA TRP A 221 -1.72 22.10 -17.47
C TRP A 221 -3.06 22.62 -18.05
N ASN A 222 -3.05 23.81 -18.63
CA ASN A 222 -4.27 24.38 -19.24
C ASN A 222 -4.79 23.52 -20.40
N GLY A 223 -3.89 23.08 -21.30
CA GLY A 223 -4.29 22.20 -22.40
C GLY A 223 -4.80 20.84 -21.93
N LEU A 224 -4.28 20.31 -20.81
CA LEU A 224 -4.78 19.10 -20.17
C LEU A 224 -6.20 19.29 -19.63
N THR A 225 -6.40 20.36 -18.84
CA THR A 225 -7.72 20.65 -18.23
C THR A 225 -8.78 20.95 -19.28
N ASP A 226 -8.47 21.71 -20.33
CA ASP A 226 -9.38 22.03 -21.43
C ASP A 226 -9.86 20.76 -22.15
N LYS A 227 -8.93 19.85 -22.50
CA LYS A 227 -9.25 18.60 -23.16
C LYS A 227 -10.10 17.67 -22.28
N LEU A 228 -9.75 17.55 -21.00
CA LEU A 228 -10.51 16.72 -20.06
C LEU A 228 -11.89 17.30 -19.78
N THR A 229 -12.01 18.61 -19.64
CA THR A 229 -13.31 19.28 -19.44
C THR A 229 -14.22 19.10 -20.65
N ALA A 230 -13.66 19.20 -21.86
CA ALA A 230 -14.41 18.96 -23.09
C ALA A 230 -14.88 17.51 -23.25
N ALA A 231 -14.05 16.53 -22.82
CA ALA A 231 -14.36 15.11 -22.96
C ALA A 231 -15.23 14.55 -21.82
N HIS A 232 -15.02 14.99 -20.58
CA HIS A 232 -15.59 14.37 -19.37
C HIS A 232 -16.39 15.34 -18.49
N GLY A 233 -16.42 16.64 -18.83
CA GLY A 233 -17.06 17.69 -18.05
C GLY A 233 -16.16 18.24 -16.92
N GLN A 234 -16.54 19.41 -16.38
CA GLN A 234 -15.74 20.17 -15.41
C GLN A 234 -15.48 19.40 -14.11
N ASN A 235 -16.40 18.55 -13.67
CA ASN A 235 -16.24 17.77 -12.44
C ASN A 235 -15.03 16.81 -12.49
N PHE A 236 -14.58 16.42 -13.68
CA PHE A 236 -13.46 15.50 -13.84
C PHE A 236 -12.11 16.15 -13.52
N THR A 237 -12.01 17.47 -13.64
CA THR A 237 -10.76 18.23 -13.41
C THR A 237 -10.68 18.88 -12.03
N THR A 238 -11.75 18.81 -11.23
CA THR A 238 -11.83 19.36 -9.88
C THR A 238 -11.91 18.25 -8.83
N ALA A 239 -11.19 18.43 -7.71
CA ALA A 239 -11.14 17.41 -6.66
C ALA A 239 -12.49 17.21 -5.94
N TRP A 240 -13.28 18.28 -5.79
CA TRP A 240 -14.56 18.28 -5.06
C TRP A 240 -15.79 18.49 -5.94
N GLY A 241 -15.63 18.53 -7.26
CA GLY A 241 -16.74 18.71 -8.19
C GLY A 241 -17.79 17.59 -8.06
N GLY A 242 -19.07 17.93 -7.97
CA GLY A 242 -20.15 16.93 -7.89
C GLY A 242 -20.15 16.02 -6.65
N THR A 243 -19.43 16.38 -5.58
CA THR A 243 -19.38 15.58 -4.33
C THR A 243 -20.43 16.00 -3.29
N GLY A 244 -21.36 16.91 -3.62
CA GLY A 244 -22.49 17.26 -2.75
C GLY A 244 -23.35 16.03 -2.42
N ILE A 245 -24.08 16.09 -1.30
CA ILE A 245 -25.04 15.04 -0.93
C ILE A 245 -26.17 15.06 -1.97
N GLY A 246 -26.42 13.93 -2.61
CA GLY A 246 -27.41 13.81 -3.69
C GLY A 246 -26.90 14.16 -5.09
N SER A 247 -25.66 14.63 -5.22
CA SER A 247 -25.00 14.86 -6.52
C SER A 247 -24.41 13.56 -7.08
N THR A 248 -24.29 13.51 -8.41
CA THR A 248 -23.67 12.38 -9.11
C THR A 248 -22.28 12.76 -9.60
N ASN A 249 -21.32 11.85 -9.44
CA ASN A 249 -19.96 11.98 -9.96
C ASN A 249 -19.42 10.60 -10.38
N PRO A 250 -18.35 10.52 -11.18
CA PRO A 250 -17.78 9.25 -11.64
C PRO A 250 -17.36 8.32 -10.51
N LEU A 251 -16.93 8.86 -9.38
CA LEU A 251 -16.51 8.08 -8.21
C LEU A 251 -17.70 7.44 -7.46
N GLY A 252 -18.92 7.98 -7.63
CA GLY A 252 -20.11 7.50 -6.93
C GLY A 252 -20.09 7.73 -5.42
N ALA A 253 -19.37 8.75 -4.97
CA ALA A 253 -19.18 9.05 -3.56
C ALA A 253 -19.37 10.55 -3.28
N ASN A 254 -20.13 10.88 -2.23
CA ASN A 254 -20.23 12.25 -1.74
C ASN A 254 -19.04 12.60 -0.83
N TRP A 255 -18.88 13.90 -0.51
CA TRP A 255 -17.77 14.38 0.30
C TRP A 255 -17.65 13.68 1.66
N LEU A 256 -18.78 13.33 2.29
CA LEU A 256 -18.78 12.64 3.58
C LEU A 256 -18.22 11.21 3.45
N THR A 257 -18.64 10.50 2.40
CA THR A 257 -18.14 9.15 2.09
C THR A 257 -16.65 9.18 1.73
N ILE A 258 -16.20 10.23 1.01
CA ILE A 258 -14.77 10.42 0.70
C ILE A 258 -13.97 10.68 1.99
N VAL A 259 -14.42 11.62 2.82
CA VAL A 259 -13.68 12.00 4.04
C VAL A 259 -13.68 10.86 5.08
N LEU A 260 -14.83 10.25 5.35
CA LEU A 260 -14.91 9.17 6.34
C LEU A 260 -14.44 7.82 5.79
N GLY A 261 -14.92 7.44 4.61
CA GLY A 261 -14.61 6.12 4.03
C GLY A 261 -13.18 6.02 3.54
N LEU A 262 -12.78 6.89 2.62
CA LEU A 262 -11.42 6.90 2.10
C LEU A 262 -10.45 7.56 3.07
N GLY A 263 -10.72 8.81 3.48
CA GLY A 263 -9.79 9.61 4.27
C GLY A 263 -9.50 9.01 5.63
N PHE A 264 -10.53 8.72 6.41
CA PHE A 264 -10.34 8.22 7.77
C PHE A 264 -10.24 6.68 7.83
N VAL A 265 -11.25 5.95 7.35
CA VAL A 265 -11.33 4.51 7.65
C VAL A 265 -10.34 3.69 6.81
N LEU A 266 -10.37 3.83 5.47
CA LEU A 266 -9.51 3.05 4.59
C LEU A 266 -8.04 3.44 4.71
N SER A 267 -7.75 4.75 4.66
CA SER A 267 -6.36 5.22 4.66
C SER A 267 -5.70 5.01 6.00
N PHE A 268 -6.36 5.34 7.12
CA PHE A 268 -5.80 5.04 8.43
C PHE A 268 -5.69 3.52 8.63
N GLY A 269 -6.68 2.75 8.19
CA GLY A 269 -6.61 1.29 8.20
C GLY A 269 -5.34 0.79 7.51
N TYR A 270 -5.11 1.19 6.27
CA TYR A 270 -3.94 0.77 5.51
C TYR A 270 -2.63 1.26 6.16
N TRP A 271 -2.44 2.58 6.32
CA TRP A 271 -1.16 3.14 6.74
C TRP A 271 -0.75 2.76 8.17
N THR A 272 -1.69 2.42 9.03
CA THR A 272 -1.39 2.14 10.45
C THR A 272 -1.33 0.66 10.78
N THR A 273 -1.97 -0.21 9.98
CA THR A 273 -2.06 -1.65 10.28
C THR A 273 -1.42 -2.54 9.22
N ASN A 274 -1.11 -2.02 8.03
CA ASN A 274 -0.37 -2.81 7.04
C ASN A 274 1.08 -3.02 7.49
N PHE A 275 1.38 -4.23 7.92
CA PHE A 275 2.71 -4.55 8.44
C PHE A 275 3.81 -4.43 7.39
N ALA A 276 3.51 -4.57 6.09
CA ALA A 276 4.49 -4.36 5.04
C ALA A 276 5.13 -2.96 5.12
N GLU A 277 4.35 -1.93 5.46
CA GLU A 277 4.83 -0.57 5.68
C GLU A 277 5.42 -0.38 7.08
N VAL A 278 4.67 -0.77 8.13
CA VAL A 278 5.06 -0.58 9.52
C VAL A 278 6.37 -1.30 9.87
N GLN A 279 6.69 -2.41 9.21
CA GLN A 279 7.92 -3.17 9.39
C GLN A 279 9.18 -2.31 9.18
N ARG A 280 9.16 -1.37 8.21
CA ARG A 280 10.27 -0.44 7.96
C ARG A 280 10.46 0.50 9.15
N ALA A 281 9.37 1.02 9.70
CA ALA A 281 9.43 1.88 10.89
C ALA A 281 9.91 1.12 12.13
N LEU A 282 9.52 -0.14 12.30
CA LEU A 282 9.98 -1.02 13.39
C LEU A 282 11.46 -1.42 13.27
N SER A 283 12.06 -1.31 12.08
CA SER A 283 13.47 -1.58 11.83
C SER A 283 14.39 -0.41 12.20
N ALA A 284 13.82 0.74 12.60
CA ALA A 284 14.59 1.91 13.00
C ALA A 284 15.31 1.71 14.33
N LYS A 285 16.45 2.41 14.50
CA LYS A 285 17.38 2.23 15.62
C LYS A 285 16.85 2.64 17.00
N ASN A 286 15.86 3.51 17.06
CA ASN A 286 15.21 3.96 18.29
C ASN A 286 13.80 4.48 18.02
N LEU A 287 13.03 4.77 19.07
CA LEU A 287 11.64 5.25 18.96
C LEU A 287 11.55 6.54 18.12
N SER A 288 12.40 7.52 18.33
CA SER A 288 12.40 8.79 17.58
C SER A 288 12.64 8.55 16.09
N ALA A 289 13.55 7.65 15.72
CA ALA A 289 13.77 7.27 14.33
C ALA A 289 12.56 6.52 13.74
N GLY A 290 11.92 5.65 14.52
CA GLY A 290 10.70 4.96 14.13
C GLY A 290 9.53 5.92 13.89
N GLN A 291 9.33 6.91 14.76
CA GLN A 291 8.33 7.96 14.57
C GLN A 291 8.59 8.80 13.31
N ARG A 292 9.84 9.16 13.06
CA ARG A 292 10.23 9.96 11.89
C ARG A 292 10.15 9.20 10.56
N THR A 293 10.19 7.88 10.57
CA THR A 293 10.10 7.06 9.35
C THR A 293 8.89 7.42 8.50
N PRO A 294 7.63 7.29 8.94
CA PRO A 294 6.46 7.67 8.14
C PRO A 294 6.38 9.19 7.89
N LEU A 295 6.92 10.03 8.80
CA LEU A 295 6.90 11.48 8.64
C LEU A 295 7.86 11.96 7.54
N ILE A 296 9.04 11.37 7.42
CA ILE A 296 9.97 11.64 6.31
C ILE A 296 9.35 11.17 4.99
N ALA A 297 8.72 10.00 4.98
CA ALA A 297 8.06 9.45 3.80
C ALA A 297 6.85 10.29 3.35
N ALA A 298 6.19 11.01 4.25
CA ALA A 298 5.03 11.85 3.94
C ALA A 298 5.38 12.99 2.96
N TYR A 299 6.57 13.60 3.07
CA TYR A 299 6.94 14.72 2.20
C TYR A 299 7.04 14.34 0.71
N PRO A 300 7.82 13.35 0.29
CA PRO A 300 7.78 12.91 -1.10
C PRO A 300 6.38 12.43 -1.51
N LYS A 301 5.61 11.79 -0.60
CA LYS A 301 4.25 11.32 -0.89
C LYS A 301 3.31 12.45 -1.31
N ILE A 302 3.44 13.65 -0.75
CA ILE A 302 2.64 14.83 -1.13
C ILE A 302 2.80 15.15 -2.62
N PHE A 303 4.01 15.00 -3.17
CA PHE A 303 4.32 15.36 -4.56
C PHE A 303 4.22 14.20 -5.54
N ILE A 304 4.36 12.95 -5.08
CA ILE A 304 4.27 11.75 -5.92
C ILE A 304 2.91 11.67 -6.63
N VAL A 305 1.84 12.20 -6.02
CA VAL A 305 0.52 12.24 -6.66
C VAL A 305 0.58 12.86 -8.06
N PHE A 306 1.37 13.90 -8.26
CA PHE A 306 1.50 14.52 -9.58
C PHE A 306 2.19 13.60 -10.59
N LEU A 307 3.15 12.79 -10.14
CA LEU A 307 3.90 11.87 -11.00
C LEU A 307 3.11 10.64 -11.42
N VAL A 308 2.07 10.27 -10.67
CA VAL A 308 1.23 9.10 -10.98
C VAL A 308 -0.14 9.50 -11.52
N MET A 309 -0.73 10.59 -11.03
CA MET A 309 -2.05 11.07 -11.46
C MET A 309 -1.99 11.72 -12.85
N ILE A 310 -1.05 12.63 -13.07
CA ILE A 310 -0.96 13.37 -14.34
C ILE A 310 -0.82 12.43 -15.54
N PRO A 311 0.03 11.39 -15.53
CA PRO A 311 0.07 10.42 -16.62
C PRO A 311 -1.29 9.79 -16.93
N GLY A 312 -2.05 9.37 -15.92
CA GLY A 312 -3.40 8.83 -16.14
C GLY A 312 -4.36 9.83 -16.77
N LEU A 313 -4.34 11.09 -16.28
CA LEU A 313 -5.12 12.18 -16.89
C LEU A 313 -4.68 12.47 -18.34
N VAL A 314 -3.39 12.42 -18.63
CA VAL A 314 -2.86 12.61 -19.99
C VAL A 314 -3.32 11.49 -20.92
N ALA A 315 -3.29 10.23 -20.47
CA ALA A 315 -3.82 9.11 -21.26
C ALA A 315 -5.31 9.29 -21.58
N ALA A 316 -6.12 9.70 -20.61
CA ALA A 316 -7.54 10.01 -20.80
C ALA A 316 -7.79 11.22 -21.71
N ALA A 317 -6.88 12.20 -21.76
CA ALA A 317 -6.97 13.37 -22.64
C ALA A 317 -6.54 13.10 -24.09
N ILE A 318 -5.66 12.11 -24.30
CA ILE A 318 -5.13 11.77 -25.65
C ILE A 318 -6.03 10.74 -26.35
N VAL A 319 -6.47 9.71 -25.62
CA VAL A 319 -7.24 8.60 -26.19
C VAL A 319 -8.71 8.76 -25.82
N PRO A 320 -9.60 8.90 -26.81
CA PRO A 320 -11.05 8.98 -26.56
C PRO A 320 -11.54 7.72 -25.84
N ASN A 321 -12.37 7.92 -24.82
CA ASN A 321 -12.96 6.84 -24.00
C ASN A 321 -11.91 5.85 -23.43
N PHE A 322 -10.74 6.33 -23.05
CA PHE A 322 -9.66 5.49 -22.50
C PHE A 322 -10.17 4.56 -21.39
N GLY A 323 -9.77 3.29 -21.45
CA GLY A 323 -10.16 2.28 -20.46
C GLY A 323 -11.57 1.68 -20.65
N THR A 324 -12.34 2.12 -21.64
CA THR A 324 -13.62 1.50 -22.00
C THR A 324 -13.47 0.52 -23.16
N ALA A 325 -14.47 -0.34 -23.37
CA ALA A 325 -14.43 -1.38 -24.41
C ALA A 325 -14.17 -0.87 -25.84
N GLY A 326 -14.48 0.41 -26.12
CA GLY A 326 -14.26 1.00 -27.45
C GLY A 326 -12.86 1.58 -27.68
N SER A 327 -12.03 1.72 -26.65
CA SER A 327 -10.69 2.32 -26.77
C SER A 327 -9.59 1.33 -27.15
N GLY A 328 -9.80 0.04 -26.97
CA GLY A 328 -8.78 -0.99 -27.11
C GLY A 328 -7.79 -1.08 -25.93
N TYR A 329 -7.91 -0.21 -24.93
CA TYR A 329 -7.05 -0.14 -23.74
C TYR A 329 -7.84 -0.37 -22.46
N GLN A 330 -7.16 -0.93 -21.44
CA GLN A 330 -7.63 -0.94 -20.05
C GLN A 330 -7.11 0.30 -19.31
N TYR A 331 -7.74 0.68 -18.21
CA TYR A 331 -7.24 1.80 -17.38
C TYR A 331 -5.81 1.54 -16.87
N ASN A 332 -5.46 0.28 -16.58
CA ASN A 332 -4.12 -0.10 -16.13
C ASN A 332 -3.02 0.13 -17.19
N ASP A 333 -3.39 0.30 -18.45
CA ASP A 333 -2.45 0.51 -19.57
C ASP A 333 -1.98 1.97 -19.68
N ALA A 334 -2.47 2.90 -18.84
CA ALA A 334 -2.16 4.32 -18.95
C ALA A 334 -0.65 4.62 -18.97
N ILE A 335 0.13 4.03 -18.06
CA ILE A 335 1.58 4.22 -18.00
C ILE A 335 2.29 3.51 -19.17
N PRO A 336 2.08 2.21 -19.44
CA PRO A 336 2.68 1.54 -20.61
C PRO A 336 2.36 2.24 -21.94
N TYR A 337 1.12 2.69 -22.13
CA TYR A 337 0.74 3.47 -23.31
C TYR A 337 1.55 4.74 -23.48
N LEU A 338 1.68 5.56 -22.41
CA LEU A 338 2.47 6.79 -22.47
C LEU A 338 3.97 6.52 -22.64
N MET A 339 4.48 5.41 -22.12
CA MET A 339 5.86 5.00 -22.36
C MET A 339 6.10 4.72 -23.85
N GLN A 340 5.19 4.00 -24.49
CA GLN A 340 5.25 3.70 -25.91
C GLN A 340 5.16 4.96 -26.78
N GLU A 341 4.24 5.87 -26.44
CA GLU A 341 3.92 7.05 -27.27
C GLU A 341 4.93 8.19 -27.10
N LEU A 342 5.56 8.33 -25.92
CA LEU A 342 6.28 9.55 -25.58
C LEU A 342 7.78 9.37 -25.36
N LEU A 343 8.25 8.19 -24.99
CA LEU A 343 9.62 8.04 -24.50
C LEU A 343 10.59 7.64 -25.63
N PRO A 344 11.67 8.42 -25.83
CA PRO A 344 12.76 7.99 -26.72
C PRO A 344 13.59 6.89 -26.06
N ASN A 345 14.33 6.13 -26.87
CA ASN A 345 15.25 5.10 -26.43
C ASN A 345 16.26 5.66 -25.40
N GLY A 346 16.64 4.85 -24.43
CA GLY A 346 17.44 5.25 -23.27
C GLY A 346 16.57 5.78 -22.13
N VAL A 347 15.71 6.77 -22.38
CA VAL A 347 14.70 7.21 -21.41
C VAL A 347 13.66 6.13 -21.18
N LEU A 348 13.28 5.42 -22.25
CA LEU A 348 12.39 4.26 -22.17
C LEU A 348 12.99 3.15 -21.28
N GLY A 349 14.30 2.85 -21.44
CA GLY A 349 15.01 1.90 -20.58
C GLY A 349 15.00 2.27 -19.10
N ILE A 350 15.20 3.55 -18.78
CA ILE A 350 15.09 4.08 -17.41
C ILE A 350 13.65 3.90 -16.89
N ALA A 351 12.65 4.22 -17.71
CA ALA A 351 11.25 4.11 -17.31
C ALA A 351 10.84 2.65 -17.05
N VAL A 352 11.18 1.73 -17.93
CA VAL A 352 10.98 0.28 -17.74
C VAL A 352 11.66 -0.19 -16.45
N THR A 353 12.94 0.19 -16.27
CA THR A 353 13.71 -0.17 -15.08
C THR A 353 13.03 0.33 -13.80
N GLY A 354 12.52 1.57 -13.81
CA GLY A 354 11.83 2.15 -12.66
C GLY A 354 10.51 1.44 -12.32
N LEU A 355 9.73 1.04 -13.33
CA LEU A 355 8.51 0.26 -13.09
C LEU A 355 8.84 -1.13 -12.53
N LEU A 356 9.81 -1.83 -13.12
CA LEU A 356 10.25 -3.13 -12.61
C LEU A 356 10.78 -3.01 -11.19
N ALA A 357 11.57 -1.95 -10.90
CA ALA A 357 12.05 -1.65 -9.56
C ALA A 357 10.89 -1.48 -8.56
N ALA A 358 9.87 -0.71 -8.91
CA ALA A 358 8.71 -0.46 -8.08
C ALA A 358 7.94 -1.75 -7.74
N PHE A 359 7.70 -2.57 -8.75
CA PHE A 359 6.94 -3.81 -8.56
C PHE A 359 7.71 -4.83 -7.74
N MET A 360 9.02 -4.90 -7.94
CA MET A 360 9.90 -5.72 -7.13
C MET A 360 9.95 -5.25 -5.66
N ALA A 361 9.98 -3.94 -5.42
CA ALA A 361 9.93 -3.38 -4.06
C ALA A 361 8.63 -3.76 -3.35
N GLY A 362 7.49 -3.55 -4.00
CA GLY A 362 6.18 -3.89 -3.44
C GLY A 362 6.01 -5.38 -3.19
N MET A 363 6.47 -6.24 -4.11
CA MET A 363 6.44 -7.68 -3.92
C MET A 363 7.34 -8.11 -2.76
N ALA A 364 8.58 -7.58 -2.71
CA ALA A 364 9.52 -7.86 -1.63
C ALA A 364 8.96 -7.45 -0.26
N ALA A 365 8.32 -6.29 -0.18
CA ALA A 365 7.69 -5.81 1.03
C ALA A 365 6.59 -6.74 1.54
N ASN A 366 5.68 -7.14 0.65
CA ASN A 366 4.55 -8.00 1.01
C ASN A 366 5.00 -9.43 1.35
N VAL A 367 5.91 -10.03 0.57
CA VAL A 367 6.44 -11.37 0.86
C VAL A 367 7.27 -11.38 2.15
N SER A 368 8.07 -10.34 2.42
CA SER A 368 8.84 -10.22 3.67
C SER A 368 7.93 -10.09 4.89
N SER A 369 6.89 -9.27 4.81
CA SER A 369 5.93 -9.09 5.90
C SER A 369 5.08 -10.34 6.12
N PHE A 370 4.63 -11.00 5.04
CA PHE A 370 3.98 -12.31 5.10
C PHE A 370 4.87 -13.33 5.83
N ASN A 371 6.14 -13.46 5.41
CA ASN A 371 7.09 -14.37 6.02
C ASN A 371 7.28 -14.08 7.51
N THR A 372 7.46 -12.80 7.88
CA THR A 372 7.61 -12.42 9.29
C THR A 372 6.40 -12.85 10.10
N VAL A 373 5.19 -12.46 9.70
CA VAL A 373 3.97 -12.78 10.43
C VAL A 373 3.73 -14.29 10.46
N PHE A 374 3.90 -15.00 9.34
CA PHE A 374 3.69 -16.44 9.32
C PHE A 374 4.69 -17.19 10.20
N THR A 375 5.97 -16.80 10.13
CA THR A 375 7.03 -17.47 10.89
C THR A 375 6.97 -17.13 12.38
N THR A 376 6.84 -15.84 12.74
CA THR A 376 6.93 -15.41 14.14
C THR A 376 5.60 -15.47 14.87
N ASP A 377 4.49 -15.10 14.23
CA ASP A 377 3.19 -14.99 14.89
C ASP A 377 2.36 -16.26 14.81
N ILE A 378 2.54 -17.07 13.75
CA ILE A 378 1.80 -18.33 13.62
C ILE A 378 2.70 -19.50 13.99
N TRP A 379 3.82 -19.70 13.31
CA TRP A 379 4.63 -20.91 13.47
C TRP A 379 5.36 -20.96 14.80
N GLU A 380 6.14 -19.93 15.15
CA GLU A 380 6.90 -19.86 16.42
C GLU A 380 5.97 -19.90 17.64
N LYS A 381 4.85 -19.17 17.60
CA LYS A 381 3.98 -19.03 18.78
C LYS A 381 2.99 -20.18 19.00
N TYR A 382 2.52 -20.82 17.91
CA TYR A 382 1.41 -21.80 18.01
C TYR A 382 1.77 -23.20 17.52
N VAL A 383 2.75 -23.37 16.65
CA VAL A 383 3.05 -24.67 16.01
C VAL A 383 4.33 -25.28 16.57
N VAL A 384 5.43 -24.56 16.53
CA VAL A 384 6.76 -25.06 16.99
C VAL A 384 7.46 -23.98 17.82
N PRO A 385 7.11 -23.83 19.11
CA PRO A 385 7.76 -22.85 20.00
C PRO A 385 9.12 -23.34 20.49
N GLY A 386 9.99 -22.38 20.89
CA GLY A 386 11.20 -22.63 21.66
C GLY A 386 12.36 -23.27 20.90
N ARG A 387 12.40 -23.13 19.58
CA ARG A 387 13.55 -23.53 18.77
C ARG A 387 14.61 -22.42 18.71
N GLU A 388 15.82 -22.77 18.29
CA GLU A 388 16.90 -21.82 18.07
C GLU A 388 16.60 -20.84 16.93
N ASP A 389 17.14 -19.63 16.98
CA ASP A 389 17.00 -18.58 15.96
C ASP A 389 17.28 -19.06 14.54
N GLN A 390 18.31 -19.91 14.38
CA GLN A 390 18.69 -20.45 13.07
C GLN A 390 17.60 -21.35 12.45
N TYR A 391 16.80 -22.03 13.28
CA TYR A 391 15.66 -22.81 12.80
C TYR A 391 14.63 -21.89 12.16
N TYR A 392 14.25 -20.79 12.83
CA TYR A 392 13.25 -19.85 12.31
C TYR A 392 13.75 -19.08 11.09
N VAL A 393 15.03 -18.76 11.00
CA VAL A 393 15.63 -18.17 9.78
C VAL A 393 15.56 -19.15 8.60
N ARG A 394 15.88 -20.43 8.81
CA ARG A 394 15.77 -21.46 7.75
C ARG A 394 14.32 -21.68 7.34
N PHE A 395 13.43 -21.79 8.29
CA PHE A 395 12.00 -21.93 8.05
C PHE A 395 11.45 -20.70 7.29
N GLY A 396 11.81 -19.48 7.71
CA GLY A 396 11.43 -18.25 7.03
C GLY A 396 11.87 -18.18 5.57
N ARG A 397 13.04 -18.72 5.21
CA ARG A 397 13.46 -18.83 3.80
C ARG A 397 12.53 -19.74 3.00
N TRP A 398 12.09 -20.88 3.57
CA TRP A 398 11.09 -21.73 2.93
C TRP A 398 9.73 -21.06 2.79
N ILE A 399 9.30 -20.31 3.82
CA ILE A 399 8.06 -19.55 3.78
C ILE A 399 8.13 -18.44 2.72
N THR A 400 9.30 -17.83 2.51
CA THR A 400 9.49 -16.89 1.38
C THR A 400 9.21 -17.56 0.04
N VAL A 401 9.74 -18.78 -0.18
CA VAL A 401 9.49 -19.54 -1.42
C VAL A 401 8.01 -19.83 -1.58
N ILE A 402 7.36 -20.34 -0.53
CA ILE A 402 5.93 -20.64 -0.54
C ILE A 402 5.11 -19.36 -0.80
N GLY A 403 5.49 -18.24 -0.18
CA GLY A 403 4.84 -16.95 -0.38
C GLY A 403 4.90 -16.46 -1.83
N VAL A 404 6.07 -16.58 -2.48
CA VAL A 404 6.22 -16.23 -3.90
C VAL A 404 5.40 -17.16 -4.80
N LEU A 405 5.43 -18.48 -4.56
CA LEU A 405 4.61 -19.43 -5.33
C LEU A 405 3.11 -19.17 -5.18
N ALA A 406 2.65 -18.88 -3.95
CA ALA A 406 1.27 -18.50 -3.70
C ALA A 406 0.91 -17.18 -4.41
N SER A 407 1.85 -16.21 -4.45
CA SER A 407 1.65 -14.93 -5.15
C SER A 407 1.54 -15.11 -6.66
N ILE A 408 2.24 -16.08 -7.26
CA ILE A 408 2.06 -16.45 -8.68
C ILE A 408 0.62 -16.90 -8.91
N GLY A 409 0.07 -17.74 -8.05
CA GLY A 409 -1.34 -18.17 -8.15
C GLY A 409 -2.32 -17.00 -8.02
N THR A 410 -2.10 -16.10 -7.06
CA THR A 410 -3.01 -14.96 -6.83
C THR A 410 -2.85 -13.83 -7.86
N ALA A 411 -1.76 -13.78 -8.61
CA ALA A 411 -1.59 -12.83 -9.71
C ALA A 411 -2.67 -13.00 -10.80
N PHE A 412 -3.11 -14.24 -11.04
CA PHE A 412 -4.21 -14.52 -11.99
C PHE A 412 -5.58 -14.02 -11.48
N LEU A 413 -5.77 -13.84 -10.17
CA LEU A 413 -6.98 -13.19 -9.65
C LEU A 413 -6.98 -11.69 -9.96
N ALA A 414 -5.83 -11.04 -9.87
CA ALA A 414 -5.68 -9.62 -10.15
C ALA A 414 -5.98 -9.28 -11.61
N SER A 415 -5.69 -10.19 -12.56
CA SER A 415 -5.97 -10.00 -13.99
C SER A 415 -7.46 -9.87 -14.33
N SER A 416 -8.36 -10.28 -13.43
CA SER A 416 -9.81 -10.16 -13.61
C SER A 416 -10.35 -8.75 -13.37
N PHE A 417 -9.53 -7.81 -12.88
CA PHE A 417 -9.93 -6.44 -12.58
C PHE A 417 -9.35 -5.45 -13.60
N SER A 418 -10.21 -4.65 -14.21
CA SER A 418 -9.81 -3.59 -15.15
C SER A 418 -9.06 -2.43 -14.49
N ASN A 419 -9.18 -2.29 -13.17
CA ASN A 419 -8.51 -1.27 -12.36
C ASN A 419 -7.93 -1.91 -11.10
N ILE A 420 -6.60 -1.99 -11.05
CA ILE A 420 -5.84 -2.58 -9.93
C ILE A 420 -6.17 -1.89 -8.60
N MET A 421 -6.35 -0.56 -8.60
CA MET A 421 -6.64 0.18 -7.38
C MET A 421 -7.99 -0.22 -6.78
N SER A 422 -9.01 -0.47 -7.61
CA SER A 422 -10.32 -0.94 -7.12
C SER A 422 -10.21 -2.29 -6.40
N TYR A 423 -9.43 -3.23 -6.95
CA TYR A 423 -9.17 -4.51 -6.28
C TYR A 423 -8.48 -4.35 -4.93
N LEU A 424 -7.46 -3.49 -4.87
CA LEU A 424 -6.74 -3.25 -3.61
C LEU A 424 -7.57 -2.58 -2.55
N GLN A 425 -8.38 -1.58 -2.92
CA GLN A 425 -9.30 -0.94 -1.97
C GLN A 425 -10.31 -1.94 -1.42
N THR A 426 -10.73 -2.92 -2.22
CA THR A 426 -11.57 -4.03 -1.76
C THR A 426 -10.83 -4.85 -0.69
N LEU A 427 -9.57 -5.23 -0.92
CA LEU A 427 -8.77 -5.95 0.07
C LEU A 427 -8.56 -5.13 1.35
N PHE A 428 -8.29 -3.84 1.21
CA PHE A 428 -8.09 -2.95 2.38
C PHE A 428 -9.37 -2.81 3.20
N SER A 429 -10.53 -2.73 2.56
CA SER A 429 -11.82 -2.67 3.27
C SER A 429 -12.09 -3.95 4.07
N PHE A 430 -11.66 -5.12 3.58
CA PHE A 430 -11.91 -6.41 4.24
C PHE A 430 -10.91 -6.73 5.35
N PHE A 431 -9.65 -6.31 5.22
CA PHE A 431 -8.57 -6.74 6.11
C PHE A 431 -8.01 -5.62 6.98
N ASN A 432 -7.65 -4.48 6.38
CA ASN A 432 -7.00 -3.40 7.12
C ASN A 432 -7.99 -2.58 7.98
N VAL A 433 -9.19 -2.33 7.47
CA VAL A 433 -10.20 -1.55 8.19
C VAL A 433 -10.68 -2.26 9.48
N PRO A 434 -11.05 -3.54 9.47
CA PRO A 434 -11.40 -4.24 10.71
C PRO A 434 -10.24 -4.29 11.71
N MET A 435 -9.00 -4.43 11.25
CA MET A 435 -7.85 -4.32 12.14
C MET A 435 -7.76 -2.91 12.75
N PHE A 436 -7.94 -1.86 11.95
CA PHE A 436 -7.86 -0.49 12.43
C PHE A 436 -8.86 -0.19 13.55
N VAL A 437 -10.11 -0.63 13.44
CA VAL A 437 -11.08 -0.42 14.52
C VAL A 437 -10.66 -1.12 15.81
N VAL A 438 -10.11 -2.33 15.72
CA VAL A 438 -9.62 -3.07 16.90
C VAL A 438 -8.43 -2.35 17.55
N PHE A 439 -7.52 -1.80 16.73
CA PHE A 439 -6.40 -0.99 17.24
C PHE A 439 -6.88 0.28 17.91
N ILE A 440 -7.74 1.07 17.25
CA ILE A 440 -8.22 2.35 17.80
C ILE A 440 -8.98 2.13 19.10
N VAL A 441 -9.97 1.25 19.12
CA VAL A 441 -10.72 0.96 20.34
C VAL A 441 -9.80 0.38 21.41
N GLY A 442 -8.87 -0.51 21.04
CA GLY A 442 -7.91 -1.11 21.96
C GLY A 442 -6.93 -0.13 22.59
N MET A 443 -6.41 0.82 21.82
CA MET A 443 -5.42 1.82 22.28
C MET A 443 -6.04 2.97 23.05
N PHE A 444 -7.29 3.36 22.77
CA PHE A 444 -7.89 4.54 23.39
C PHE A 444 -8.95 4.22 24.45
N TRP A 445 -9.40 2.97 24.56
CA TRP A 445 -10.45 2.60 25.52
C TRP A 445 -9.98 1.50 26.47
N LYS A 446 -9.69 1.86 27.73
CA LYS A 446 -9.19 0.94 28.77
C LYS A 446 -10.15 -0.22 29.06
N ARG A 447 -11.47 -0.01 28.92
CA ARG A 447 -12.49 -1.01 29.18
C ARG A 447 -12.58 -2.10 28.11
N ALA A 448 -11.98 -1.91 26.94
CA ALA A 448 -11.99 -2.92 25.88
C ALA A 448 -11.44 -4.26 26.41
N SER A 449 -12.29 -5.27 26.43
CA SER A 449 -11.98 -6.58 27.01
C SER A 449 -11.15 -7.45 26.04
N ALA A 450 -10.47 -8.45 26.57
CA ALA A 450 -9.67 -9.37 25.74
C ALA A 450 -10.48 -10.01 24.60
N LYS A 451 -11.70 -10.46 24.87
CA LYS A 451 -12.58 -11.11 23.88
C LYS A 451 -13.11 -10.14 22.82
N SER A 452 -13.22 -8.84 23.12
CA SER A 452 -13.77 -7.86 22.19
C SER A 452 -12.91 -7.69 20.94
N GLY A 453 -11.59 -7.89 21.03
CA GLY A 453 -10.68 -7.81 19.89
C GLY A 453 -10.99 -8.83 18.79
N PHE A 454 -11.20 -10.08 19.18
CA PHE A 454 -11.56 -11.15 18.24
C PHE A 454 -12.92 -10.91 17.56
N TRP A 455 -13.96 -10.65 18.38
CA TRP A 455 -15.31 -10.48 17.84
C TRP A 455 -15.47 -9.20 17.02
N GLY A 456 -14.78 -8.11 17.38
CA GLY A 456 -14.76 -6.88 16.61
C GLY A 456 -14.08 -7.04 15.26
N LEU A 457 -12.93 -7.74 15.23
CA LEU A 457 -12.22 -8.05 14.00
C LEU A 457 -13.07 -8.92 13.06
N LEU A 458 -13.66 -9.98 13.59
CA LEU A 458 -14.50 -10.89 12.81
C LEU A 458 -15.75 -10.18 12.27
N ALA A 459 -16.47 -9.44 13.12
CA ALA A 459 -17.68 -8.73 12.71
C ALA A 459 -17.38 -7.66 11.65
N GLY A 460 -16.30 -6.88 11.81
CA GLY A 460 -15.89 -5.88 10.83
C GLY A 460 -15.56 -6.50 9.47
N THR A 461 -14.78 -7.58 9.46
CA THR A 461 -14.40 -8.30 8.24
C THR A 461 -15.63 -8.88 7.54
N VAL A 462 -16.48 -9.60 8.27
CA VAL A 462 -17.70 -10.22 7.70
C VAL A 462 -18.65 -9.15 7.16
N THR A 463 -18.86 -8.06 7.91
CA THR A 463 -19.76 -6.98 7.47
C THR A 463 -19.25 -6.29 6.21
N ALA A 464 -17.94 -6.00 6.11
CA ALA A 464 -17.37 -5.40 4.90
C ALA A 464 -17.53 -6.33 3.68
N MET A 465 -17.27 -7.64 3.85
CA MET A 465 -17.46 -8.64 2.79
C MET A 465 -18.92 -8.79 2.38
N VAL A 466 -19.84 -8.88 3.32
CA VAL A 466 -21.28 -8.97 3.05
C VAL A 466 -21.77 -7.71 2.32
N ASN A 467 -21.35 -6.54 2.78
CA ASN A 467 -21.72 -5.28 2.12
C ASN A 467 -21.26 -5.27 0.66
N TYR A 468 -20.01 -5.63 0.38
CA TYR A 468 -19.48 -5.63 -0.97
C TYR A 468 -20.08 -6.72 -1.85
N PHE A 469 -20.05 -8.00 -1.42
CA PHE A 469 -20.46 -9.12 -2.27
C PHE A 469 -21.97 -9.30 -2.35
N VAL A 470 -22.71 -9.05 -1.24
CA VAL A 470 -24.14 -9.30 -1.19
C VAL A 470 -24.93 -8.04 -1.53
N PHE A 471 -24.63 -6.90 -0.89
CA PHE A 471 -25.42 -5.69 -1.13
C PHE A 471 -25.04 -4.97 -2.43
N TYR A 472 -23.75 -4.82 -2.70
CA TYR A 472 -23.30 -4.11 -3.90
C TYR A 472 -23.28 -5.03 -5.15
N LYS A 473 -22.51 -6.12 -5.16
CA LYS A 473 -22.36 -6.95 -6.38
C LYS A 473 -23.64 -7.64 -6.85
N LYS A 474 -24.60 -7.92 -5.93
CA LYS A 474 -25.94 -8.42 -6.31
C LYS A 474 -26.93 -7.29 -6.67
N GLY A 475 -26.51 -6.02 -6.64
CA GLY A 475 -27.33 -4.88 -7.03
C GLY A 475 -28.45 -4.52 -6.05
N ILE A 476 -28.36 -4.95 -4.77
CA ILE A 476 -29.34 -4.56 -3.73
C ILE A 476 -29.16 -3.06 -3.42
N ILE A 477 -27.91 -2.58 -3.38
CA ILE A 477 -27.55 -1.17 -3.25
C ILE A 477 -26.90 -0.74 -4.56
N SER A 478 -27.43 0.30 -5.20
CA SER A 478 -26.88 0.87 -6.41
C SER A 478 -25.81 1.91 -6.06
N ILE A 479 -24.54 1.59 -6.33
CA ILE A 479 -23.42 2.52 -6.23
C ILE A 479 -22.73 2.53 -7.61
N PRO A 480 -22.48 3.71 -8.20
CA PRO A 480 -21.98 3.82 -9.59
C PRO A 480 -20.59 3.21 -9.81
N SER A 481 -19.76 3.07 -8.77
CA SER A 481 -18.38 2.58 -8.92
C SER A 481 -17.97 1.58 -7.84
N ASP A 482 -17.02 0.71 -8.17
CA ASP A 482 -16.37 -0.18 -7.20
C ASP A 482 -15.65 0.60 -6.09
N GLN A 483 -15.08 1.78 -6.40
CA GLN A 483 -14.42 2.63 -5.40
C GLN A 483 -15.41 3.16 -4.36
N GLY A 484 -16.55 3.72 -4.82
CA GLY A 484 -17.61 4.18 -3.91
C GLY A 484 -18.14 3.03 -3.04
N ALA A 485 -18.31 1.84 -3.62
CA ALA A 485 -18.74 0.65 -2.89
C ALA A 485 -17.72 0.22 -1.81
N ASN A 486 -16.43 0.33 -2.12
CA ASN A 486 -15.37 0.05 -1.14
C ASN A 486 -15.38 1.03 0.02
N PHE A 487 -15.63 2.33 -0.23
CA PHE A 487 -15.72 3.32 0.85
C PHE A 487 -16.91 3.03 1.78
N VAL A 488 -18.06 2.69 1.21
CA VAL A 488 -19.25 2.33 1.99
C VAL A 488 -19.03 1.04 2.77
N SER A 489 -18.42 0.02 2.16
CA SER A 489 -18.11 -1.26 2.81
C SER A 489 -17.12 -1.09 3.96
N ALA A 490 -16.14 -0.20 3.79
CA ALA A 490 -15.18 0.16 4.82
C ALA A 490 -15.85 0.82 6.03
N ILE A 491 -16.71 1.81 5.79
CA ILE A 491 -17.48 2.47 6.88
C ILE A 491 -18.35 1.44 7.60
N ALA A 492 -19.08 0.61 6.85
CA ALA A 492 -19.94 -0.42 7.44
C ALA A 492 -19.15 -1.41 8.29
N GLY A 493 -18.01 -1.90 7.80
CA GLY A 493 -17.12 -2.80 8.54
C GLY A 493 -16.54 -2.15 9.81
N PHE A 494 -16.11 -0.87 9.71
CA PHE A 494 -15.60 -0.13 10.86
C PHE A 494 -16.67 0.05 11.94
N VAL A 495 -17.86 0.51 11.56
CA VAL A 495 -18.97 0.74 12.49
C VAL A 495 -19.43 -0.56 13.15
N ALA A 496 -19.60 -1.62 12.37
CA ALA A 496 -20.00 -2.93 12.90
C ALA A 496 -18.95 -3.48 13.86
N GLY A 497 -17.67 -3.42 13.51
CA GLY A 497 -16.57 -3.81 14.37
C GLY A 497 -16.56 -3.03 15.69
N ALA A 498 -16.73 -1.71 15.64
CA ALA A 498 -16.80 -0.86 16.83
C ALA A 498 -17.99 -1.23 17.73
N ILE A 499 -19.20 -1.33 17.16
CA ILE A 499 -20.42 -1.71 17.91
C ILE A 499 -20.21 -3.05 18.63
N VAL A 500 -19.70 -4.07 17.91
CA VAL A 500 -19.45 -5.39 18.50
C VAL A 500 -18.38 -5.32 19.60
N MET A 501 -17.29 -4.55 19.41
CA MET A 501 -16.28 -4.37 20.45
C MET A 501 -16.88 -3.73 21.71
N PHE A 502 -17.66 -2.66 21.55
CA PHE A 502 -18.33 -2.01 22.69
C PHE A 502 -19.28 -2.97 23.39
N THR A 503 -20.15 -3.64 22.63
CA THR A 503 -21.14 -4.58 23.16
C THR A 503 -20.46 -5.73 23.92
N VAL A 504 -19.50 -6.43 23.31
CA VAL A 504 -18.78 -7.55 23.96
C VAL A 504 -18.04 -7.07 25.22
N SER A 505 -17.45 -5.88 25.18
CA SER A 505 -16.75 -5.33 26.34
C SER A 505 -17.69 -5.00 27.51
N LEU A 506 -18.95 -4.64 27.25
CA LEU A 506 -19.92 -4.41 28.32
C LEU A 506 -20.26 -5.70 29.08
N PHE A 507 -20.31 -6.83 28.38
CA PHE A 507 -20.67 -8.15 28.95
C PHE A 507 -19.48 -9.00 29.40
N THR A 508 -18.23 -8.51 29.21
CA THR A 508 -17.02 -9.25 29.57
C THR A 508 -16.10 -8.42 30.47
N LYS A 509 -15.27 -9.12 31.25
CA LYS A 509 -14.33 -8.43 32.16
C LYS A 509 -13.20 -7.75 31.39
N PRO A 510 -12.84 -6.48 31.71
CA PRO A 510 -11.66 -5.82 31.15
C PRO A 510 -10.38 -6.49 31.66
N LYS A 511 -9.26 -6.27 30.95
CA LYS A 511 -7.94 -6.65 31.47
C LYS A 511 -7.57 -5.78 32.67
N PRO A 512 -6.78 -6.31 33.63
CA PRO A 512 -6.20 -5.55 34.73
C PRO A 512 -5.38 -4.34 34.21
N THR A 513 -5.40 -3.24 34.94
CA THR A 513 -4.72 -2.00 34.52
C THR A 513 -3.19 -2.18 34.42
N GLU A 514 -2.64 -3.08 35.23
CA GLU A 514 -1.22 -3.45 35.23
C GLU A 514 -0.78 -4.07 33.90
N GLU A 515 -1.63 -4.88 33.27
CA GLU A 515 -1.38 -5.51 31.97
C GLU A 515 -1.54 -4.53 30.78
N LEU A 516 -2.16 -3.38 31.03
CA LEU A 516 -2.41 -2.37 30.00
C LEU A 516 -1.31 -1.31 29.88
N GLN A 517 -0.26 -1.39 30.70
CA GLN A 517 0.83 -0.42 30.68
C GLN A 517 1.53 -0.41 29.31
N GLY A 518 1.59 0.79 28.69
CA GLY A 518 2.18 0.98 27.36
C GLY A 518 1.33 0.49 26.19
N LEU A 519 0.15 -0.10 26.45
CA LEU A 519 -0.75 -0.61 25.43
C LEU A 519 -2.01 0.24 25.22
N VAL A 520 -2.27 1.17 26.16
CA VAL A 520 -3.44 2.07 26.12
C VAL A 520 -2.97 3.50 26.34
N TYR A 521 -3.60 4.44 25.63
CA TYR A 521 -3.30 5.86 25.74
C TYR A 521 -3.41 6.35 27.19
N GLY A 522 -2.41 7.13 27.63
CA GLY A 522 -2.31 7.60 29.01
C GLY A 522 -1.71 6.60 29.99
N THR A 523 -1.26 5.41 29.55
CA THR A 523 -0.42 4.51 30.34
C THR A 523 1.04 4.62 29.87
N ARG A 524 1.98 4.77 30.82
CA ARG A 524 3.39 4.89 30.47
C ARG A 524 4.00 3.52 30.17
N SER A 525 4.70 3.40 29.04
CA SER A 525 5.60 2.29 28.75
C SER A 525 7.03 2.64 29.15
N PRO A 526 7.83 1.70 29.69
CA PRO A 526 9.24 1.93 29.95
C PRO A 526 10.03 2.44 28.74
N GLY A 527 9.70 1.96 27.52
CA GLY A 527 10.34 2.40 26.28
C GLY A 527 9.91 3.79 25.77
N MET A 528 8.85 4.38 26.32
CA MET A 528 8.44 5.77 26.06
C MET A 528 9.18 6.77 26.96
N ALA A 529 9.87 6.31 27.99
CA ALA A 529 10.63 7.12 28.94
C ALA A 529 12.12 7.25 28.57
N GLU A 530 12.56 6.63 27.46
CA GLU A 530 13.93 6.79 27.00
C GLU A 530 14.19 8.25 26.60
N PRO A 531 15.26 8.88 27.14
CA PRO A 531 15.62 10.23 26.75
C PRO A 531 15.93 10.26 25.24
N PRO A 532 15.65 11.39 24.56
CA PRO A 532 16.00 11.55 23.15
C PRO A 532 17.48 11.24 22.93
N ALA A 533 17.80 10.52 21.87
CA ALA A 533 19.19 10.25 21.53
C ALA A 533 19.93 11.56 21.18
N PRO A 534 21.24 11.66 21.40
CA PRO A 534 22.01 12.85 21.10
C PRO A 534 21.74 13.34 19.65
N GLY A 535 21.35 14.62 19.53
CA GLY A 535 21.00 15.26 18.26
C GLY A 535 19.55 15.06 17.79
N ASP A 536 18.71 14.34 18.51
CA ASP A 536 17.27 14.27 18.21
C ASP A 536 16.50 15.52 18.69
N ASP A 537 17.11 16.37 19.51
CA ASP A 537 16.54 17.63 20.01
C ASP A 537 16.49 18.75 18.94
N ALA A 538 17.19 18.60 17.83
CA ALA A 538 17.17 19.57 16.75
C ALA A 538 15.72 19.79 16.27
N TRP A 539 15.31 21.05 16.11
CA TRP A 539 13.93 21.42 15.78
C TRP A 539 13.40 20.69 14.52
N TYR A 540 14.24 20.53 13.49
CA TYR A 540 13.91 19.82 12.23
C TYR A 540 13.82 18.30 12.38
N ARG A 541 14.14 17.75 13.56
CA ARG A 541 13.99 16.32 13.89
C ARG A 541 12.81 16.04 14.81
N LYS A 542 12.13 17.08 15.30
CA LYS A 542 10.96 16.90 16.18
C LYS A 542 9.81 16.28 15.40
N PRO A 543 9.32 15.08 15.80
CA PRO A 543 8.26 14.38 15.06
C PRO A 543 6.99 15.22 14.87
N ALA A 544 6.55 15.95 15.92
CA ALA A 544 5.36 16.78 15.85
C ALA A 544 5.48 17.90 14.79
N LEU A 545 6.64 18.56 14.68
CA LEU A 545 6.85 19.61 13.69
C LEU A 545 6.85 19.05 12.27
N LEU A 546 7.51 17.91 12.06
CA LEU A 546 7.51 17.23 10.77
C LEU A 546 6.07 16.81 10.37
N GLY A 547 5.31 16.27 11.31
CA GLY A 547 3.93 15.84 11.07
C GLY A 547 3.02 17.00 10.69
N TRP A 548 2.99 18.07 11.48
CA TRP A 548 2.17 19.24 11.19
C TRP A 548 2.61 19.93 9.90
N GLY A 549 3.92 20.03 9.64
CA GLY A 549 4.44 20.57 8.39
C GLY A 549 3.92 19.81 7.17
N ALA A 550 3.88 18.47 7.23
CA ALA A 550 3.34 17.63 6.16
C ALA A 550 1.82 17.85 5.94
N VAL A 551 1.04 17.95 7.04
CA VAL A 551 -0.42 18.21 6.94
C VAL A 551 -0.69 19.58 6.32
N VAL A 552 0.00 20.63 6.78
CA VAL A 552 -0.18 22.00 6.24
C VAL A 552 0.21 22.05 4.76
N LEU A 553 1.32 21.40 4.38
CA LEU A 553 1.76 21.36 3.00
C LEU A 553 0.76 20.60 2.10
N ALA A 554 0.23 19.48 2.58
CA ALA A 554 -0.79 18.72 1.86
C ALA A 554 -2.08 19.55 1.69
N ALA A 555 -2.52 20.27 2.72
CA ALA A 555 -3.65 21.17 2.64
C ALA A 555 -3.42 22.31 1.63
N ALA A 556 -2.22 22.88 1.58
CA ALA A 556 -1.86 23.90 0.60
C ALA A 556 -1.91 23.37 -0.84
N CYS A 557 -1.51 22.10 -1.05
CA CYS A 557 -1.58 21.47 -2.37
C CYS A 557 -3.01 21.24 -2.88
N TYR A 558 -4.03 21.29 -2.01
CA TYR A 558 -5.43 21.22 -2.45
C TYR A 558 -5.91 22.48 -3.16
N ILE A 559 -5.35 23.66 -2.86
CA ILE A 559 -5.86 24.96 -3.34
C ILE A 559 -6.05 24.98 -4.87
N PRO A 560 -5.08 24.53 -5.71
CA PRO A 560 -5.24 24.53 -7.16
C PRO A 560 -6.32 23.58 -7.70
N PHE A 561 -6.78 22.61 -6.90
CA PHE A 561 -7.77 21.59 -7.30
C PHE A 561 -9.15 21.80 -6.69
N SER A 562 -9.32 22.84 -5.88
CA SER A 562 -10.57 23.09 -5.15
C SER A 562 -11.54 23.97 -5.93
N PHE A 563 -11.06 24.68 -6.97
CA PHE A 563 -11.83 25.65 -7.74
C PHE A 563 -11.80 25.38 -9.22
#